data_78a6e8c6174bc67b18d4ca949ebd596c
#
_entry.id   78a6e8c6174bc67b18d4ca949ebd596c
#
_cell.length_a   1.000
_cell.length_b   1.000
_cell.length_c   1.000
_cell.angle_alpha   90.00
_cell.angle_beta   90.00
_cell.angle_gamma   90.00
#
_symmetry.space_group_name_H-M   'P 1'
#
loop_
_entity.id
_entity.type
_entity.pdbx_description
1 polymer ?
#
loop_
_entity_poly.entity_id
_entity_poly.type
_entity_poly.pdbx_seq_one_letter_code
_entity_poly.pdbx_strand_id
1 'polypeptide(L)'
;MTDIIANKLDLHPDNYVNTWQSESDIGMPWIKPDVLEYLKGQEQHPEHYIFIPLSFISEHVEVLYDNDVECKELCEEFGVKYHRPPMPNYDPRLIKALVSTIRKHENNKYTFHNPEKSTFDEF
;
A
#
# COMPACT_ATOMS: atom_id res chain seq x y z
N MET A 1 2.31 -8.05 -4.00
CA MET A 1 2.41 -7.81 -2.53
C MET A 1 1.08 -8.05 -1.85
N THR A 2 -0.02 -7.51 -2.35
CA THR A 2 -1.39 -7.71 -1.78
C THR A 2 -1.74 -9.18 -1.60
N ASP A 3 -1.54 -10.02 -2.63
CA ASP A 3 -1.88 -11.45 -2.55
C ASP A 3 -1.09 -12.19 -1.47
N ILE A 4 0.16 -11.80 -1.23
CA ILE A 4 0.98 -12.39 -0.16
C ILE A 4 0.37 -12.07 1.21
N ILE A 5 -0.10 -10.83 1.40
CA ILE A 5 -0.73 -10.39 2.65
C ILE A 5 -2.08 -11.08 2.80
N ALA A 6 -2.91 -11.06 1.76
CA ALA A 6 -4.23 -11.69 1.76
C ALA A 6 -4.14 -13.19 2.08
N ASN A 7 -3.21 -13.91 1.44
CA ASN A 7 -2.98 -15.33 1.72
C ASN A 7 -2.50 -15.59 3.16
N LYS A 8 -1.63 -14.72 3.70
CA LYS A 8 -1.16 -14.86 5.09
C LYS A 8 -2.23 -14.57 6.14
N LEU A 9 -3.22 -13.76 5.78
CA LEU A 9 -4.35 -13.41 6.63
C LEU A 9 -5.60 -14.28 6.35
N ASP A 10 -5.49 -15.22 5.41
CA ASP A 10 -6.61 -16.07 4.97
C ASP A 10 -7.84 -15.26 4.53
N LEU A 11 -7.59 -14.16 3.80
CA LEU A 11 -8.64 -13.28 3.31
C LEU A 11 -9.28 -13.84 2.04
N HIS A 12 -10.62 -13.86 2.03
CA HIS A 12 -11.37 -14.16 0.80
C HIS A 12 -11.17 -13.05 -0.24
N PRO A 13 -11.08 -13.35 -1.55
CA PRO A 13 -10.89 -12.33 -2.60
C PRO A 13 -11.91 -11.19 -2.59
N ASP A 14 -13.13 -11.44 -2.18
CA ASP A 14 -14.19 -10.42 -2.10
C ASP A 14 -13.99 -9.43 -0.93
N ASN A 15 -13.06 -9.71 -0.01
CA ASN A 15 -12.83 -8.91 1.18
C ASN A 15 -11.68 -7.90 1.03
N TYR A 16 -11.06 -7.82 -0.14
CA TYR A 16 -10.02 -6.82 -0.40
C TYR A 16 -10.01 -6.39 -1.87
N VAL A 17 -9.51 -5.20 -2.10
CA VAL A 17 -9.34 -4.64 -3.44
C VAL A 17 -8.05 -3.83 -3.48
N ASN A 18 -7.39 -3.81 -4.64
CA ASN A 18 -6.28 -2.90 -4.91
C ASN A 18 -6.82 -1.61 -5.53
N THR A 19 -6.48 -0.51 -4.92
CA THR A 19 -6.77 0.84 -5.42
C THR A 19 -5.50 1.67 -5.44
N TRP A 20 -5.55 2.82 -6.09
CA TRP A 20 -4.45 3.76 -6.18
C TRP A 20 -4.83 5.05 -5.47
N GLN A 21 -3.88 5.66 -4.79
CA GLN A 21 -4.04 6.94 -4.10
C GLN A 21 -3.14 8.01 -4.72
N SER A 22 -3.31 9.25 -4.31
CA SER A 22 -2.43 10.39 -4.68
C SER A 22 -2.47 10.69 -6.18
N GLU A 23 -3.68 10.75 -6.76
CA GLU A 23 -3.87 11.20 -8.14
C GLU A 23 -3.18 12.54 -8.36
N SER A 24 -2.32 12.64 -9.36
CA SER A 24 -1.64 13.87 -9.72
C SER A 24 -1.97 14.31 -11.14
N ASP A 25 -2.21 15.60 -11.33
CA ASP A 25 -2.43 16.21 -12.65
C ASP A 25 -1.08 16.43 -13.36
N ILE A 26 -0.57 15.37 -13.96
CA ILE A 26 0.64 15.39 -14.78
C ILE A 26 0.34 15.40 -16.29
N GLY A 27 -0.92 15.66 -16.67
CA GLY A 27 -1.36 15.65 -18.08
C GLY A 27 -1.50 14.26 -18.68
N MET A 28 -1.48 13.20 -17.88
CA MET A 28 -1.71 11.81 -18.28
C MET A 28 -2.80 11.19 -17.39
N PRO A 29 -3.59 10.23 -17.93
CA PRO A 29 -4.59 9.53 -17.14
C PRO A 29 -3.94 8.83 -15.92
N TRP A 30 -4.55 9.00 -14.75
CA TRP A 30 -4.13 8.30 -13.54
C TRP A 30 -4.46 6.80 -13.60
N ILE A 31 -3.71 5.99 -12.87
CA ILE A 31 -3.95 4.55 -12.76
C ILE A 31 -5.25 4.30 -11.99
N LYS A 32 -6.10 3.43 -12.52
CA LYS A 32 -7.41 3.12 -11.94
C LYS A 32 -7.45 1.71 -11.33
N PRO A 33 -8.34 1.46 -10.36
CA PRO A 33 -9.27 2.42 -9.77
C PRO A 33 -8.57 3.35 -8.76
N ASP A 34 -8.92 4.64 -8.79
CA ASP A 34 -8.57 5.56 -7.71
C ASP A 34 -9.35 5.20 -6.44
N VAL A 35 -8.75 5.39 -5.26
CA VAL A 35 -9.36 4.96 -3.99
C VAL A 35 -10.64 5.73 -3.67
N LEU A 36 -10.65 7.05 -3.88
CA LEU A 36 -11.83 7.89 -3.58
C LEU A 36 -12.96 7.61 -4.56
N GLU A 37 -12.64 7.45 -5.86
CA GLU A 37 -13.62 7.06 -6.88
C GLU A 37 -14.20 5.67 -6.58
N TYR A 38 -13.34 4.71 -6.18
CA TYR A 38 -13.79 3.38 -5.81
C TYR A 38 -14.78 3.43 -4.64
N LEU A 39 -14.45 4.14 -3.56
CA LEU A 39 -15.33 4.28 -2.39
C LEU A 39 -16.69 4.90 -2.77
N LYS A 40 -16.67 5.99 -3.54
CA LYS A 40 -17.89 6.69 -4.00
C LYS A 40 -18.74 5.84 -4.95
N GLY A 41 -18.15 4.92 -5.67
CA GLY A 41 -18.81 4.04 -6.63
C GLY A 41 -19.50 2.81 -6.00
N GLN A 42 -19.32 2.56 -4.71
CA GLN A 42 -19.94 1.40 -4.05
C GLN A 42 -21.40 1.71 -3.70
N GLU A 43 -22.32 0.81 -4.09
CA GLU A 43 -23.74 0.91 -3.70
C GLU A 43 -23.97 0.54 -2.22
N GLN A 44 -23.12 -0.29 -1.67
CA GLN A 44 -23.17 -0.74 -0.27
C GLN A 44 -21.76 -0.72 0.31
N HIS A 45 -21.66 -0.29 1.56
CA HIS A 45 -20.39 -0.23 2.29
C HIS A 45 -20.39 -1.25 3.43
N PRO A 46 -19.23 -1.88 3.71
CA PRO A 46 -19.06 -2.70 4.91
C PRO A 46 -19.09 -1.82 6.17
N GLU A 47 -19.19 -2.44 7.34
CA GLU A 47 -19.09 -1.70 8.62
C GLU A 47 -17.70 -1.08 8.86
N HIS A 48 -16.66 -1.69 8.29
CA HIS A 48 -15.26 -1.29 8.49
C HIS A 48 -14.49 -1.30 7.18
N TYR A 49 -13.69 -0.26 6.91
CA TYR A 49 -12.63 -0.27 5.92
C TYR A 49 -11.26 -0.23 6.60
N ILE A 50 -10.33 -1.05 6.10
CA ILE A 50 -8.92 -1.06 6.52
C ILE A 50 -8.08 -0.65 5.33
N PHE A 51 -7.42 0.51 5.40
CA PHE A 51 -6.54 1.03 4.38
C PHE A 51 -5.10 0.62 4.67
N ILE A 52 -4.42 0.07 3.67
CA ILE A 52 -3.02 -0.38 3.80
C ILE A 52 -2.20 0.22 2.65
N PRO A 53 -1.50 1.33 2.87
CA PRO A 53 -0.66 1.98 1.85
C PRO A 53 0.62 1.16 1.57
N LEU A 54 0.54 0.17 0.68
CA LEU A 54 1.59 -0.84 0.49
C LEU A 54 2.88 -0.34 -0.19
N SER A 55 2.83 0.78 -0.89
CA SER A 55 4.00 1.33 -1.60
C SER A 55 4.92 2.14 -0.70
N PHE A 56 4.42 2.57 0.44
CA PHE A 56 5.13 3.45 1.37
C PHE A 56 5.66 2.69 2.58
N ILE A 57 6.74 3.18 3.16
CA ILE A 57 7.39 2.58 4.32
C ILE A 57 7.42 3.51 5.54
N SER A 58 7.00 4.74 5.39
CA SER A 58 6.98 5.74 6.47
C SER A 58 5.73 6.63 6.40
N GLU A 59 5.36 7.21 7.54
CA GLU A 59 4.40 8.30 7.58
C GLU A 59 4.96 9.52 6.84
N HIS A 60 4.20 10.08 5.92
CA HIS A 60 4.47 11.32 5.20
C HIS A 60 3.16 11.94 4.72
N VAL A 61 3.22 13.13 4.15
CA VAL A 61 2.03 13.93 3.82
C VAL A 61 1.01 13.15 2.97
N GLU A 62 1.44 12.41 1.95
CA GLU A 62 0.52 11.65 1.09
C GLU A 62 -0.20 10.54 1.85
N VAL A 63 0.50 9.81 2.75
CA VAL A 63 -0.15 8.80 3.59
C VAL A 63 -1.11 9.45 4.58
N LEU A 64 -0.70 10.53 5.25
CA LEU A 64 -1.49 11.18 6.27
C LEU A 64 -2.68 11.93 5.67
N TYR A 65 -2.48 12.65 4.57
CA TYR A 65 -3.56 13.43 3.97
C TYR A 65 -4.53 12.53 3.19
N ASP A 66 -4.05 11.75 2.23
CA ASP A 66 -4.93 10.98 1.36
C ASP A 66 -5.70 9.89 2.13
N ASN A 67 -5.09 9.30 3.16
CA ASN A 67 -5.77 8.27 3.95
C ASN A 67 -6.44 8.82 5.21
N ASP A 68 -5.68 9.52 6.09
CA ASP A 68 -6.21 9.89 7.42
C ASP A 68 -7.09 11.15 7.37
N VAL A 69 -7.13 11.88 6.22
CA VAL A 69 -8.08 12.95 5.98
C VAL A 69 -9.09 12.53 4.93
N GLU A 70 -8.74 12.43 3.65
CA GLU A 70 -9.72 12.26 2.56
C GLU A 70 -10.49 10.93 2.64
N CYS A 71 -9.78 9.79 2.75
CA CYS A 71 -10.46 8.49 2.87
C CYS A 71 -11.26 8.39 4.17
N LYS A 72 -10.75 8.96 5.25
CA LYS A 72 -11.45 8.96 6.54
C LYS A 72 -12.71 9.80 6.51
N GLU A 73 -12.68 11.01 5.93
CA GLU A 73 -13.85 11.87 5.77
C GLU A 73 -14.94 11.16 4.96
N LEU A 74 -14.59 10.49 3.86
CA LEU A 74 -15.54 9.69 3.08
C LEU A 74 -16.12 8.53 3.89
N CYS A 75 -15.32 7.84 4.69
CA CYS A 75 -15.82 6.80 5.57
C CYS A 75 -16.84 7.36 6.59
N GLU A 76 -16.57 8.55 7.13
CA GLU A 76 -17.48 9.24 8.05
C GLU A 76 -18.79 9.63 7.35
N GLU A 77 -18.74 10.15 6.11
CA GLU A 77 -19.94 10.45 5.29
C GLU A 77 -20.80 9.21 5.05
N PHE A 78 -20.20 8.06 4.82
CA PHE A 78 -20.90 6.78 4.59
C PHE A 78 -21.29 6.06 5.88
N GLY A 79 -20.93 6.59 7.05
CA GLY A 79 -21.19 5.95 8.34
C GLY A 79 -20.36 4.68 8.58
N VAL A 80 -19.21 4.58 7.96
CA VAL A 80 -18.28 3.44 8.01
C VAL A 80 -17.11 3.74 8.93
N LYS A 81 -16.60 2.75 9.63
CA LYS A 81 -15.43 2.90 10.48
C LYS A 81 -14.14 2.82 9.65
N TYR A 82 -13.34 3.86 9.73
CA TYR A 82 -12.02 3.96 9.12
C TYR A 82 -10.95 3.31 9.99
N HIS A 83 -10.06 2.54 9.37
CA HIS A 83 -8.88 1.97 10.03
C HIS A 83 -7.67 2.04 9.10
N ARG A 84 -6.51 2.35 9.65
CA ARG A 84 -5.22 2.25 8.99
C ARG A 84 -4.15 1.83 10.00
N PRO A 85 -3.38 0.76 9.75
CA PRO A 85 -2.24 0.44 10.59
C PRO A 85 -1.16 1.52 10.44
N PRO A 86 -0.34 1.78 11.47
CA PRO A 86 0.80 2.66 11.35
C PRO A 86 1.78 2.13 10.30
N MET A 87 2.46 3.04 9.60
CA MET A 87 3.52 2.68 8.67
C MET A 87 4.72 2.09 9.41
N PRO A 88 5.56 1.28 8.73
CA PRO A 88 6.75 0.68 9.36
C PRO A 88 7.69 1.68 10.01
N ASN A 89 7.90 2.87 9.41
CA ASN A 89 8.77 3.94 9.91
C ASN A 89 10.18 3.40 10.28
N TYR A 90 10.49 3.39 11.57
CA TYR A 90 11.76 2.89 12.14
C TYR A 90 11.61 1.52 12.82
N ASP A 91 10.61 0.73 12.44
CA ASP A 91 10.43 -0.62 12.99
C ASP A 91 11.73 -1.43 12.86
N PRO A 92 12.21 -2.06 13.94
CA PRO A 92 13.46 -2.81 13.93
C PRO A 92 13.50 -3.92 12.86
N ARG A 93 12.35 -4.47 12.47
CA ARG A 93 12.24 -5.50 11.42
C ARG A 93 12.54 -4.90 10.05
N LEU A 94 12.03 -3.69 9.76
CA LEU A 94 12.34 -2.96 8.53
C LEU A 94 13.83 -2.59 8.48
N ILE A 95 14.37 -2.03 9.57
CA ILE A 95 15.80 -1.68 9.66
C ILE A 95 16.67 -2.92 9.44
N LYS A 96 16.32 -4.06 10.05
CA LYS A 96 17.04 -5.33 9.86
C LYS A 96 17.01 -5.79 8.40
N ALA A 97 15.86 -5.68 7.73
CA ALA A 97 15.71 -6.04 6.32
C ALA A 97 16.60 -5.15 5.42
N LEU A 98 16.58 -3.83 5.64
CA LEU A 98 17.42 -2.87 4.91
C LEU A 98 18.91 -3.16 5.11
N VAL A 99 19.36 -3.33 6.36
CA VAL A 99 20.76 -3.68 6.68
C VAL A 99 21.17 -5.00 6.03
N SER A 100 20.30 -6.01 6.06
CA SER A 100 20.56 -7.30 5.41
C SER A 100 20.76 -7.14 3.89
N THR A 101 19.91 -6.33 3.26
CA THR A 101 19.99 -6.04 1.82
C THR A 101 21.29 -5.31 1.48
N ILE A 102 21.66 -4.28 2.25
CA ILE A 102 22.93 -3.55 2.05
C ILE A 102 24.12 -4.51 2.17
N ARG A 103 24.18 -5.32 3.22
CA ARG A 103 25.27 -6.28 3.44
C ARG A 103 25.39 -7.32 2.33
N LYS A 104 24.26 -7.81 1.79
CA LYS A 104 24.29 -8.69 0.63
C LYS A 104 24.93 -8.02 -0.58
N HIS A 105 24.64 -6.74 -0.81
CA HIS A 105 25.20 -5.98 -1.94
C HIS A 105 26.68 -5.60 -1.73
N GLU A 106 27.12 -5.32 -0.51
CA GLU A 106 28.55 -5.08 -0.22
C GLU A 106 29.42 -6.30 -0.56
N ASN A 107 28.91 -7.51 -0.36
CA ASN A 107 29.64 -8.75 -0.64
C ASN A 107 29.56 -9.22 -2.10
N ASN A 108 28.61 -8.72 -2.87
CA ASN A 108 28.45 -9.01 -4.27
C ASN A 108 28.96 -7.81 -5.07
N LYS A 109 30.01 -7.98 -5.88
CA LYS A 109 30.41 -6.96 -6.86
C LYS A 109 29.17 -6.61 -7.69
N TYR A 110 28.75 -5.35 -7.63
CA TYR A 110 27.57 -4.81 -8.30
C TYR A 110 27.43 -5.32 -9.73
N THR A 111 26.49 -6.19 -9.97
CA THR A 111 25.84 -6.30 -11.26
C THR A 111 24.62 -5.42 -11.19
N PHE A 112 24.55 -4.38 -12.04
CA PHE A 112 23.33 -3.57 -12.18
C PHE A 112 22.16 -4.53 -12.39
N HIS A 113 21.15 -4.42 -11.54
CA HIS A 113 19.96 -5.23 -11.64
C HIS A 113 19.25 -4.91 -12.95
N ASN A 114 19.22 -5.87 -13.89
CA ASN A 114 18.40 -5.73 -15.08
C ASN A 114 16.95 -6.05 -14.69
N PRO A 115 16.02 -5.08 -14.70
CA PRO A 115 14.64 -5.30 -14.25
C PRO A 115 13.92 -6.39 -15.06
N GLU A 116 14.40 -6.73 -16.26
CA GLU A 116 13.85 -7.82 -17.08
C GLU A 116 14.17 -9.24 -16.54
N LYS A 117 15.01 -9.35 -15.51
CA LYS A 117 15.42 -10.64 -14.91
C LYS A 117 15.11 -10.76 -13.43
N SER A 118 14.27 -9.89 -12.85
CA SER A 118 13.87 -10.06 -11.45
C SER A 118 12.82 -11.16 -11.35
N THR A 119 13.26 -12.37 -11.11
CA THR A 119 12.38 -13.39 -10.57
C THR A 119 12.24 -13.11 -9.07
N PHE A 120 11.02 -12.83 -8.64
CA PHE A 120 10.62 -12.66 -7.24
C PHE A 120 10.59 -14.00 -6.46
N ASP A 121 11.34 -15.01 -6.92
CA ASP A 121 11.25 -16.38 -6.45
C ASP A 121 12.14 -16.70 -5.23
N GLU A 122 12.80 -15.70 -4.63
CA GLU A 122 13.73 -15.94 -3.51
C GLU A 122 13.37 -15.20 -2.20
N PHE A 123 12.06 -15.03 -1.90
CA PHE A 123 11.65 -14.50 -0.59
C PHE A 123 10.69 -15.40 0.17
#